data_192f25ae62c1f780664c7175ca433f83
#
_entry.id   192f25ae62c1f780664c7175ca433f83
#
_cell.length_a   1.000
_cell.length_b   1.000
_cell.length_c   1.000
_cell.angle_alpha   90.00
_cell.angle_beta   90.00
_cell.angle_gamma   90.00
#
_symmetry.space_group_name_H-M   'P 1'
#
loop_
_entity.id
_entity.type
_entity.pdbx_description
1 polymer ?
#
loop_
_entity_poly.entity_id
_entity_poly.type
_entity_poly.pdbx_seq_one_letter_code
_entity_poly.pdbx_strand_id
1 'polypeptide(L)'
;KHAHHRFEIDQPGKDSYELRQAGADQILVASRNRMARIEEFRTPRSEPSLKESLSALDPDRLDLVLVEGFKHECYPKIELHRPSLGKPLLYQNDPDIIAIATDAPADAREFVCRCWT
;
A
#
# COMPACT_ATOMS: atom_id res chain seq x y z
N LYS A 1 1.35 1.14 -1.81
CA LYS A 1 0.47 -0.04 -1.78
C LYS A 1 1.30 -1.31 -1.77
N HIS A 2 1.02 -2.22 -0.83
CA HIS A 2 1.62 -3.55 -0.79
C HIS A 2 0.74 -4.55 -1.57
N ALA A 3 1.35 -5.30 -2.49
CA ALA A 3 0.69 -6.34 -3.26
C ALA A 3 1.28 -7.70 -2.90
N HIS A 4 0.46 -8.64 -2.39
CA HIS A 4 0.90 -9.98 -1.98
C HIS A 4 1.05 -10.97 -3.13
N HIS A 5 0.62 -10.60 -4.32
CA HIS A 5 0.66 -11.45 -5.51
C HIS A 5 1.38 -10.73 -6.64
N ARG A 6 1.74 -11.49 -7.67
CA ARG A 6 2.20 -10.87 -8.91
C ARG A 6 1.18 -9.84 -9.38
N PHE A 7 1.62 -8.63 -9.59
CA PHE A 7 0.79 -7.57 -10.15
C PHE A 7 1.38 -7.08 -11.45
N GLU A 8 0.52 -6.74 -12.39
CA GLU A 8 0.91 -6.12 -13.64
C GLU A 8 0.58 -4.64 -13.57
N ILE A 9 1.58 -3.81 -13.87
CA ILE A 9 1.44 -2.36 -13.94
C ILE A 9 1.50 -1.86 -15.38
N ASP A 10 1.95 -2.74 -16.28
CA ASP A 10 2.15 -2.48 -17.70
C ASP A 10 1.15 -3.30 -18.53
N GLN A 11 0.94 -2.92 -19.78
CA GLN A 11 -0.03 -3.57 -20.66
C GLN A 11 0.67 -4.36 -21.77
N PRO A 12 0.28 -5.63 -22.02
CA PRO A 12 0.76 -6.39 -23.16
C PRO A 12 0.60 -5.63 -24.49
N GLY A 13 1.63 -5.72 -25.33
CA GLY A 13 1.66 -5.02 -26.61
C GLY A 13 2.17 -3.58 -26.57
N LYS A 14 2.62 -3.10 -25.41
CA LYS A 14 3.36 -1.84 -25.29
C LYS A 14 4.85 -2.10 -25.30
N ASP A 15 5.63 -1.17 -25.84
CA ASP A 15 7.09 -1.31 -25.95
C ASP A 15 7.75 -1.56 -24.59
N SER A 16 7.26 -0.89 -23.53
CA SER A 16 7.73 -1.10 -22.16
C SER A 16 7.50 -2.54 -21.68
N TYR A 17 6.34 -3.11 -22.00
CA TYR A 17 6.03 -4.51 -21.70
C TYR A 17 6.96 -5.47 -22.45
N GLU A 18 7.15 -5.25 -23.77
CA GLU A 18 8.00 -6.09 -24.61
C GLU A 18 9.47 -6.03 -24.18
N LEU A 19 9.98 -4.86 -23.81
CA LEU A 19 11.33 -4.69 -23.25
C LEU A 19 11.51 -5.49 -21.95
N ARG A 20 10.50 -5.47 -21.06
CA ARG A 20 10.50 -6.23 -19.82
C ARG A 20 10.50 -7.74 -20.10
N GLN A 21 9.65 -8.21 -21.01
CA GLN A 21 9.61 -9.62 -21.40
C GLN A 21 10.92 -10.08 -22.07
N ALA A 22 11.61 -9.19 -22.77
CA ALA A 22 12.92 -9.45 -23.36
C ALA A 22 14.06 -9.50 -22.32
N GLY A 23 13.78 -9.22 -21.04
CA GLY A 23 14.73 -9.37 -19.93
C GLY A 23 15.36 -8.08 -19.43
N ALA A 24 14.76 -6.92 -19.68
CA ALA A 24 15.18 -5.69 -19.04
C ALA A 24 14.92 -5.73 -17.52
N ASP A 25 15.93 -5.44 -16.71
CA ASP A 25 15.80 -5.38 -15.25
C ASP A 25 15.13 -4.09 -14.77
N GLN A 26 15.29 -3.01 -15.51
CA GLN A 26 14.71 -1.72 -15.20
C GLN A 26 14.16 -1.06 -16.46
N ILE A 27 12.95 -0.56 -16.37
CA ILE A 27 12.28 0.17 -17.44
C ILE A 27 11.87 1.55 -16.90
N LEU A 28 12.15 2.59 -17.66
CA LEU A 28 11.72 3.95 -17.37
C LEU A 28 10.81 4.44 -18.50
N VAL A 29 9.57 4.73 -18.16
CA VAL A 29 8.62 5.37 -19.07
C VAL A 29 8.42 6.80 -18.62
N ALA A 30 8.70 7.75 -19.50
CA ALA A 30 8.63 9.16 -19.18
C ALA A 30 7.85 9.96 -20.22
N SER A 31 7.06 10.91 -19.74
CA SER A 31 6.37 11.92 -20.53
C SER A 31 6.52 13.29 -19.86
N ARG A 32 6.02 14.33 -20.50
CA ARG A 32 5.99 15.68 -19.92
C ARG A 32 5.24 15.76 -18.57
N ASN A 33 4.29 14.84 -18.32
CA ASN A 33 3.38 14.91 -17.18
C ASN A 33 3.56 13.76 -16.17
N ARG A 34 4.30 12.72 -16.54
CA ARG A 34 4.40 11.50 -15.73
C ARG A 34 5.68 10.74 -16.02
N MET A 35 6.22 10.14 -14.99
CA MET A 35 7.31 9.18 -15.08
C MET A 35 6.94 7.95 -14.25
N ALA A 36 7.22 6.76 -14.79
CA ALA A 36 7.08 5.50 -14.09
C ALA A 36 8.38 4.71 -14.24
N ARG A 37 8.89 4.17 -13.13
CA ARG A 37 10.00 3.24 -13.10
C ARG A 37 9.48 1.88 -12.68
N ILE A 38 9.81 0.86 -13.44
CA ILE A 38 9.53 -0.54 -13.15
C ILE A 38 10.87 -1.22 -12.92
N GLU A 39 10.96 -2.02 -11.86
CA GLU A 39 12.14 -2.82 -11.53
C GLU A 39 11.73 -4.27 -11.35
N GLU A 40 12.35 -5.15 -12.13
CA GLU A 40 12.14 -6.58 -12.11
C GLU A 40 13.21 -7.27 -11.25
N PHE A 41 12.79 -8.13 -10.36
CA PHE A 41 13.70 -8.94 -9.56
C PHE A 41 13.80 -10.33 -10.18
N ARG A 42 14.92 -10.64 -10.82
CA ARG A 42 15.16 -11.94 -11.47
C ARG A 42 15.15 -13.09 -10.46
N THR A 43 15.56 -12.81 -9.24
CA THR A 43 15.57 -13.78 -8.15
C THR A 43 14.46 -13.43 -7.17
N PRO A 44 13.60 -14.38 -6.78
CA PRO A 44 12.63 -14.14 -5.73
C PRO A 44 13.32 -13.63 -4.47
N ARG A 45 12.78 -12.56 -3.90
CA ARG A 45 13.26 -11.94 -2.67
C ARG A 45 12.17 -11.99 -1.61
N SER A 46 12.54 -11.70 -0.37
CA SER A 46 11.57 -11.53 0.71
C SER A 46 10.60 -10.39 0.40
N GLU A 47 9.41 -10.44 1.01
CA GLU A 47 8.45 -9.33 0.95
C GLU A 47 9.12 -8.01 1.35
N PRO A 48 8.87 -6.92 0.64
CA PRO A 48 9.45 -5.62 0.96
C PRO A 48 8.91 -5.13 2.30
N SER A 49 9.77 -4.57 3.13
CA SER A 49 9.35 -3.86 4.34
C SER A 49 8.71 -2.51 3.98
N LEU A 50 7.91 -1.96 4.90
CA LEU A 50 7.39 -0.60 4.75
C LEU A 50 8.53 0.42 4.62
N LYS A 51 9.58 0.29 5.43
CA LYS A 51 10.75 1.18 5.40
C LYS A 51 11.43 1.18 4.02
N GLU A 52 11.64 0.01 3.44
CA GLU A 52 12.21 -0.13 2.10
C GLU A 52 11.30 0.52 1.04
N SER A 53 9.99 0.26 1.12
CA SER A 53 9.02 0.84 0.18
C SER A 53 8.97 2.37 0.27
N LEU A 54 9.06 2.94 1.49
CA LEU A 54 9.08 4.39 1.70
C LEU A 54 10.38 5.02 1.19
N SER A 55 11.51 4.32 1.24
CA SER A 55 12.79 4.84 0.73
C SER A 55 12.80 5.07 -0.79
N ALA A 56 11.86 4.48 -1.52
CA ALA A 56 11.68 4.72 -2.94
C ALA A 56 10.91 6.01 -3.28
N LEU A 57 10.40 6.71 -2.26
CA LEU A 57 9.71 7.99 -2.39
C LEU A 57 10.64 9.15 -2.04
N ASP A 58 10.39 10.30 -2.64
CA ASP A 58 11.10 11.55 -2.33
C ASP A 58 10.29 12.33 -1.28
N PRO A 59 10.71 12.33 0.01
CA PRO A 59 9.94 12.94 1.08
C PRO A 59 9.82 14.47 0.95
N ASP A 60 10.81 15.12 0.31
CA ASP A 60 10.84 16.57 0.16
C ASP A 60 9.76 17.12 -0.80
N ARG A 61 9.11 16.21 -1.53
CA ARG A 61 8.06 16.53 -2.51
C ARG A 61 6.65 16.09 -2.07
N LEU A 62 6.50 15.62 -0.83
CA LEU A 62 5.26 15.02 -0.36
C LEU A 62 4.81 15.65 0.95
N ASP A 63 3.57 16.10 1.01
CA ASP A 63 2.94 16.58 2.24
C ASP A 63 2.34 15.42 3.05
N LEU A 64 1.99 14.33 2.38
CA LEU A 64 1.33 13.17 2.99
C LEU A 64 1.65 11.90 2.21
N VAL A 65 1.88 10.80 2.92
CA VAL A 65 1.99 9.45 2.35
C VAL A 65 0.87 8.56 2.88
N LEU A 66 0.04 8.06 1.98
CA LEU A 66 -0.97 7.07 2.28
C LEU A 66 -0.45 5.67 1.97
N VAL A 67 -0.53 4.78 2.96
CA VAL A 67 -0.05 3.40 2.85
C VAL A 67 -1.24 2.45 2.82
N GLU A 68 -1.33 1.62 1.81
CA GLU A 68 -2.29 0.52 1.74
C GLU A 68 -1.55 -0.81 1.91
N GLY A 69 -2.04 -1.67 2.78
CA GLY A 69 -1.38 -2.91 3.19
C GLY A 69 -0.45 -2.70 4.39
N PHE A 70 0.57 -3.52 4.52
CA PHE A 70 1.54 -3.47 5.64
C PHE A 70 0.89 -3.50 7.03
N LYS A 71 -0.23 -4.20 7.18
CA LYS A 71 -1.08 -4.18 8.40
C LYS A 71 -0.35 -4.60 9.68
N HIS A 72 0.77 -5.33 9.55
CA HIS A 72 1.56 -5.83 10.68
C HIS A 72 2.71 -4.90 11.09
N GLU A 73 2.92 -3.81 10.35
CA GLU A 73 3.95 -2.82 10.66
C GLU A 73 3.46 -1.86 11.76
N CYS A 74 4.37 -1.39 12.59
CA CYS A 74 4.08 -0.46 13.69
C CYS A 74 4.06 0.99 13.19
N TYR A 75 2.89 1.49 12.83
CA TYR A 75 2.62 2.89 12.48
C TYR A 75 1.15 3.22 12.69
N PRO A 76 0.79 4.50 12.86
CA PRO A 76 -0.61 4.88 13.04
C PRO A 76 -1.48 4.46 11.85
N LYS A 77 -2.55 3.70 12.14
CA LYS A 77 -3.43 3.09 11.13
C LYS A 77 -4.88 3.53 11.29
N ILE A 78 -5.59 3.59 10.18
CA ILE A 78 -7.05 3.67 10.15
C ILE A 78 -7.57 2.31 9.69
N GLU A 79 -8.35 1.64 10.54
CA GLU A 79 -8.99 0.38 10.17
C GLU A 79 -10.22 0.66 9.31
N LEU A 80 -10.29 0.02 8.15
CA LEU A 80 -11.49 0.00 7.32
C LEU A 80 -12.30 -1.24 7.67
N HIS A 81 -13.47 -1.05 8.27
CA HIS A 81 -14.33 -2.15 8.70
C HIS A 81 -15.70 -2.07 8.04
N ARG A 82 -16.08 -3.17 7.40
CA ARG A 82 -17.43 -3.36 6.84
C ARG A 82 -18.08 -4.56 7.49
N PRO A 83 -19.10 -4.35 8.36
CA PRO A 83 -19.77 -5.42 9.09
C PRO A 83 -20.34 -6.52 8.21
N SER A 84 -20.85 -6.17 7.02
CA SER A 84 -21.42 -7.14 6.08
C SER A 84 -20.42 -8.21 5.58
N LEU A 85 -19.11 -7.99 5.77
CA LEU A 85 -18.06 -8.97 5.44
C LEU A 85 -17.81 -9.99 6.56
N GLY A 86 -18.46 -9.84 7.73
CA GLY A 86 -18.32 -10.76 8.86
C GLY A 86 -16.92 -10.88 9.44
N LYS A 87 -16.02 -9.92 9.16
CA LYS A 87 -14.65 -9.92 9.70
C LYS A 87 -14.62 -9.24 11.06
N PRO A 88 -13.83 -9.77 12.02
CA PRO A 88 -13.68 -9.12 13.32
C PRO A 88 -12.93 -7.80 13.19
N LEU A 89 -13.19 -6.89 14.14
CA LEU A 89 -12.43 -5.67 14.33
C LEU A 89 -11.02 -5.97 14.83
N LEU A 90 -10.03 -5.32 14.27
CA LEU A 90 -8.62 -5.52 14.58
C LEU A 90 -8.12 -4.59 15.70
N TYR A 91 -8.74 -3.40 15.85
CA TYR A 91 -8.28 -2.35 16.78
C TYR A 91 -8.14 -2.81 18.22
N GLN A 92 -8.90 -3.85 18.63
CA GLN A 92 -8.82 -4.41 19.98
C GLN A 92 -7.47 -5.07 20.28
N ASN A 93 -6.80 -5.57 19.25
CA ASN A 93 -5.54 -6.30 19.34
C ASN A 93 -4.36 -5.56 18.68
N ASP A 94 -4.58 -4.38 18.14
CA ASP A 94 -3.55 -3.57 17.47
C ASP A 94 -3.59 -2.13 18.01
N PRO A 95 -2.65 -1.76 18.90
CA PRO A 95 -2.60 -0.44 19.52
C PRO A 95 -2.28 0.69 18.53
N ASP A 96 -1.75 0.35 17.35
CA ASP A 96 -1.42 1.33 16.32
C ASP A 96 -2.65 1.75 15.50
N ILE A 97 -3.81 1.10 15.68
CA ILE A 97 -5.06 1.54 15.05
C ILE A 97 -5.63 2.72 15.85
N ILE A 98 -5.53 3.91 15.26
CA ILE A 98 -5.94 5.18 15.88
C ILE A 98 -7.36 5.60 15.52
N ALA A 99 -7.93 5.03 14.47
CA ALA A 99 -9.29 5.33 14.01
C ALA A 99 -9.90 4.15 13.24
N ILE A 100 -11.22 4.14 13.16
CA ILE A 100 -11.98 3.16 12.38
C ILE A 100 -12.90 3.91 11.42
N ALA A 101 -12.86 3.55 10.15
CA ALA A 101 -13.81 3.96 9.14
C ALA A 101 -14.75 2.79 8.84
N THR A 102 -16.05 2.99 9.01
CA THR A 102 -17.05 1.92 8.86
C THR A 102 -18.35 2.45 8.28
N ASP A 103 -19.07 1.58 7.58
CA ASP A 103 -20.45 1.78 7.13
C ASP A 103 -21.50 1.21 8.11
N ALA A 104 -21.08 0.83 9.32
CA ALA A 104 -22.01 0.45 10.38
C ALA A 104 -22.98 1.60 10.72
N PRO A 105 -24.25 1.29 11.10
CA PRO A 105 -25.18 2.29 11.61
C PRO A 105 -24.60 3.09 12.78
N ALA A 106 -25.03 4.34 12.95
CA ALA A 106 -24.46 5.25 13.95
C ALA A 106 -24.68 4.78 15.39
N ASP A 107 -25.77 4.08 15.64
CA ASP A 107 -26.16 3.45 16.90
C ASP A 107 -25.31 2.23 17.29
N ALA A 108 -24.67 1.60 16.30
CA ALA A 108 -23.74 0.47 16.50
C ALA A 108 -22.27 0.91 16.67
N ARG A 109 -22.00 2.21 16.75
CA ARG A 109 -20.64 2.78 16.79
C ARG A 109 -20.18 3.00 18.23
N GLU A 110 -19.80 1.96 18.93
CA GLU A 110 -18.98 2.10 20.14
C GLU A 110 -17.50 2.15 19.75
N PHE A 111 -16.98 3.35 19.46
CA PHE A 111 -15.57 3.52 19.13
C PHE A 111 -14.85 4.31 20.21
N VAL A 112 -13.85 3.68 20.82
CA VAL A 112 -12.90 4.37 21.69
C VAL A 112 -11.86 5.04 20.79
N CYS A 113 -11.97 6.34 20.61
CA CYS A 113 -10.89 7.14 20.03
C CYS A 113 -9.75 7.19 21.04
N ARG A 114 -8.59 6.59 20.74
CA ARG A 114 -7.38 6.81 21.52
C ARG A 114 -6.75 8.11 21.05
N CYS A 115 -6.97 9.19 21.79
CA CYS A 115 -6.26 10.43 21.55
C CYS A 115 -4.79 10.24 21.94
N TRP A 116 -3.91 10.59 21.03
CA TRP A 116 -2.50 10.78 21.33
C TRP A 116 -2.34 12.04 22.20
N THR A 117 -1.81 11.87 23.41
CA THR A 117 -1.27 12.96 24.23
C THR A 117 0.23 13.07 24.01
#